data_f3f1fd721709988fe03a29221a0ec3e3
#
_entry.id   f3f1fd721709988fe03a29221a0ec3e3
#
_cell.length_a   1.000
_cell.length_b   1.000
_cell.length_c   1.000
_cell.angle_alpha   90.00
_cell.angle_beta   90.00
_cell.angle_gamma   90.00
#
_symmetry.space_group_name_H-M   'P 1'
#
loop_
_entity.id
_entity.type
_entity.pdbx_description
1 polymer ?
#
loop_
_entity_poly.entity_id
_entity_poly.type
_entity_poly.pdbx_seq_one_letter_code
_entity_poly.pdbx_strand_id
1 'polypeptide(L)'
;MVYNLNGTALSAGGSSSGMLNVLDYGFKADGTTDNLAAFHALVAAHPAETLFFPKGVYAFSGKLVFDQCYMELDNAELKCTAATKVDRFIEIRGKMTPPETPQQDMFIRGNGKVNANFKADDCIALARQKCTLIDHISIQNFQRYGICGKFEDASMGKEDGQTEVNLSYELMVRNCLIESSLDYPNAVGIYDT
;
A
#
# COMPACT_ATOMS: atom_id res chain seq x y z
N MET A 1 -2.04 -22.50 21.45
CA MET A 1 -2.87 -21.54 22.22
C MET A 1 -1.93 -20.45 22.68
N VAL A 2 -2.19 -19.20 22.31
CA VAL A 2 -1.34 -18.06 22.64
C VAL A 2 -2.00 -17.30 23.78
N TYR A 3 -1.23 -16.94 24.80
CA TYR A 3 -1.71 -16.19 25.97
C TYR A 3 -1.03 -14.81 26.00
N ASN A 4 -1.76 -13.79 26.44
CA ASN A 4 -1.14 -12.52 26.78
C ASN A 4 -0.38 -12.61 28.13
N LEU A 5 0.38 -11.58 28.47
CA LEU A 5 1.18 -11.52 29.70
C LEU A 5 0.37 -11.66 31.00
N ASN A 6 -0.96 -11.54 30.93
CA ASN A 6 -1.88 -11.69 32.08
C ASN A 6 -2.57 -13.07 32.10
N GLY A 7 -2.13 -14.03 31.30
CA GLY A 7 -2.66 -15.40 31.31
C GLY A 7 -4.05 -15.57 30.67
N THR A 8 -4.59 -14.54 29.99
CA THR A 8 -5.87 -14.63 29.31
C THR A 8 -5.67 -15.29 27.95
N ALA A 9 -6.45 -16.33 27.64
CA ALA A 9 -6.43 -16.94 26.31
C ALA A 9 -6.87 -15.93 25.28
N LEU A 10 -6.04 -15.70 24.26
CA LEU A 10 -6.43 -14.89 23.10
C LEU A 10 -7.42 -15.71 22.30
N SER A 11 -8.66 -15.27 22.25
CA SER A 11 -9.66 -15.85 21.35
C SER A 11 -9.30 -15.49 19.91
N ALA A 12 -9.38 -16.47 19.01
CA ALA A 12 -9.36 -16.22 17.58
C ALA A 12 -10.55 -15.29 17.26
N GLY A 13 -10.27 -14.01 16.99
CA GLY A 13 -11.29 -12.99 16.74
C GLY A 13 -11.30 -11.80 17.70
N GLY A 14 -10.43 -11.76 18.71
CA GLY A 14 -10.30 -10.62 19.62
C GLY A 14 -9.25 -9.63 19.14
N SER A 15 -9.65 -8.44 18.72
CA SER A 15 -8.83 -7.27 18.44
C SER A 15 -7.88 -6.98 19.60
N SER A 16 -6.68 -7.54 19.57
CA SER A 16 -5.59 -7.12 20.43
C SER A 16 -4.63 -6.26 19.62
N SER A 17 -4.59 -4.98 19.92
CA SER A 17 -3.59 -4.03 19.45
C SER A 17 -3.75 -3.39 18.06
N GLY A 18 -4.94 -3.20 17.51
CA GLY A 18 -5.10 -2.35 16.32
C GLY A 18 -4.51 -2.90 15.01
N MET A 19 -4.11 -4.17 14.95
CA MET A 19 -3.64 -4.82 13.72
C MET A 19 -4.60 -5.93 13.29
N LEU A 20 -5.05 -5.87 12.03
CA LEU A 20 -5.94 -6.86 11.41
C LEU A 20 -5.10 -7.86 10.61
N ASN A 21 -5.06 -9.12 11.05
CA ASN A 21 -4.44 -10.17 10.27
C ASN A 21 -5.30 -10.48 9.04
N VAL A 22 -4.79 -10.20 7.84
CA VAL A 22 -5.55 -10.35 6.59
C VAL A 22 -6.06 -11.77 6.36
N LEU A 23 -5.37 -12.78 6.88
CA LEU A 23 -5.80 -14.18 6.75
C LEU A 23 -7.15 -14.45 7.43
N ASP A 24 -7.46 -13.73 8.51
CA ASP A 24 -8.75 -13.83 9.23
C ASP A 24 -9.90 -13.23 8.41
N TYR A 25 -9.59 -12.46 7.37
CA TYR A 25 -10.54 -11.83 6.45
C TYR A 25 -10.58 -12.49 5.07
N GLY A 26 -10.14 -13.76 4.99
CA GLY A 26 -10.27 -14.58 3.81
C GLY A 26 -9.17 -14.46 2.76
N PHE A 27 -8.13 -13.66 3.02
CA PHE A 27 -6.98 -13.61 2.13
C PHE A 27 -6.27 -14.96 2.03
N LYS A 28 -5.65 -15.21 0.88
CA LYS A 28 -4.84 -16.40 0.61
C LYS A 28 -3.42 -15.98 0.26
N ALA A 29 -2.47 -16.57 0.95
CA ALA A 29 -1.05 -16.29 0.81
C ALA A 29 -0.35 -17.29 -0.13
N ASP A 30 -1.06 -17.80 -1.15
CA ASP A 30 -0.65 -18.89 -2.04
C ASP A 30 -0.03 -18.42 -3.37
N GLY A 31 -0.02 -17.11 -3.62
CA GLY A 31 0.53 -16.48 -4.82
C GLY A 31 -0.34 -16.60 -6.08
N THR A 32 -1.51 -17.22 -5.98
CA THR A 32 -2.39 -17.52 -7.12
C THR A 32 -3.82 -17.04 -6.92
N THR A 33 -4.36 -17.18 -5.72
CA THR A 33 -5.72 -16.71 -5.40
C THR A 33 -5.75 -15.19 -5.40
N ASP A 34 -6.67 -14.61 -6.15
CA ASP A 34 -6.86 -13.17 -6.20
C ASP A 34 -7.47 -12.62 -4.90
N ASN A 35 -6.75 -11.73 -4.25
CA ASN A 35 -7.18 -11.10 -3.00
C ASN A 35 -7.76 -9.69 -3.19
N LEU A 36 -7.94 -9.21 -4.42
CA LEU A 36 -8.30 -7.82 -4.70
C LEU A 36 -9.65 -7.42 -4.08
N ALA A 37 -10.66 -8.27 -4.26
CA ALA A 37 -12.00 -8.00 -3.69
C ALA A 37 -11.98 -8.01 -2.16
N ALA A 38 -11.26 -8.96 -1.55
CA ALA A 38 -11.09 -9.03 -0.09
C ALA A 38 -10.37 -7.78 0.44
N PHE A 39 -9.34 -7.29 -0.27
CA PHE A 39 -8.63 -6.08 0.09
C PHE A 39 -9.55 -4.86 0.11
N HIS A 40 -10.29 -4.60 -0.96
CA HIS A 40 -11.19 -3.45 -1.02
C HIS A 40 -12.32 -3.53 0.01
N ALA A 41 -12.86 -4.71 0.27
CA ALA A 41 -13.85 -4.91 1.32
C ALA A 41 -13.27 -4.63 2.72
N LEU A 42 -12.03 -5.09 2.97
CA LEU A 42 -11.37 -4.91 4.27
C LEU A 42 -11.06 -3.44 4.55
N VAL A 43 -10.45 -2.72 3.61
CA VAL A 43 -10.13 -1.29 3.81
C VAL A 43 -11.37 -0.41 3.89
N ALA A 44 -12.46 -0.77 3.23
CA ALA A 44 -13.75 -0.07 3.33
C ALA A 44 -14.41 -0.28 4.69
N ALA A 45 -14.32 -1.48 5.24
CA ALA A 45 -14.90 -1.83 6.54
C ALA A 45 -14.07 -1.32 7.73
N HIS A 46 -12.76 -1.18 7.54
CA HIS A 46 -11.78 -0.86 8.58
C HIS A 46 -10.83 0.26 8.13
N PRO A 47 -11.36 1.47 7.88
CA PRO A 47 -10.52 2.59 7.48
C PRO A 47 -9.54 2.95 8.61
N ALA A 48 -8.30 3.28 8.24
CA ALA A 48 -7.23 3.66 9.14
C ALA A 48 -6.75 2.58 10.13
N GLU A 49 -7.12 1.32 9.91
CA GLU A 49 -6.55 0.21 10.69
C GLU A 49 -5.25 -0.30 10.06
N THR A 50 -4.42 -0.93 10.88
CA THR A 50 -3.19 -1.57 10.40
C THR A 50 -3.50 -2.96 9.87
N LEU A 51 -3.22 -3.19 8.59
CA LEU A 51 -3.30 -4.51 7.96
C LEU A 51 -1.97 -5.24 8.16
N PHE A 52 -2.03 -6.38 8.80
CA PHE A 52 -0.89 -7.27 8.98
C PHE A 52 -0.93 -8.39 7.95
N PHE A 53 0.10 -8.46 7.12
CA PHE A 53 0.31 -9.50 6.12
C PHE A 53 1.36 -10.49 6.61
N PRO A 54 0.98 -11.66 7.13
CA PRO A 54 1.93 -12.73 7.45
C PRO A 54 2.67 -13.24 6.22
N LYS A 55 3.76 -13.95 6.47
CA LYS A 55 4.58 -14.56 5.42
C LYS A 55 3.75 -15.28 4.35
N GLY A 56 4.03 -14.95 3.10
CA GLY A 56 3.41 -15.58 1.92
C GLY A 56 3.37 -14.65 0.72
N VAL A 57 2.75 -15.11 -0.36
CA VAL A 57 2.59 -14.33 -1.60
C VAL A 57 1.10 -14.05 -1.80
N TYR A 58 0.74 -12.77 -1.81
CA TYR A 58 -0.63 -12.31 -1.98
C TYR A 58 -0.80 -11.74 -3.39
N ALA A 59 -1.53 -12.45 -4.23
CA ALA A 59 -1.80 -12.02 -5.60
C ALA A 59 -2.98 -11.04 -5.66
N PHE A 60 -2.87 -10.02 -6.52
CA PHE A 60 -3.90 -9.02 -6.74
C PHE A 60 -4.07 -8.75 -8.23
N SER A 61 -5.24 -8.99 -8.78
CA SER A 61 -5.54 -8.84 -10.21
C SER A 61 -5.72 -7.39 -10.68
N GLY A 62 -5.49 -6.40 -9.81
CA GLY A 62 -5.66 -4.98 -10.13
C GLY A 62 -5.03 -4.04 -9.10
N LYS A 63 -5.47 -2.79 -9.10
CA LYS A 63 -4.97 -1.74 -8.22
C LYS A 63 -5.47 -1.91 -6.78
N LEU A 64 -4.56 -1.72 -5.83
CA LEU A 64 -4.90 -1.56 -4.41
C LEU A 64 -5.14 -0.07 -4.15
N VAL A 65 -6.40 0.34 -4.14
CA VAL A 65 -6.79 1.75 -3.98
C VAL A 65 -7.38 1.96 -2.59
N PHE A 66 -6.87 2.94 -1.88
CA PHE A 66 -7.37 3.31 -0.55
C PHE A 66 -6.98 4.75 -0.18
N ASP A 67 -7.71 5.32 0.77
CA ASP A 67 -7.45 6.68 1.25
C ASP A 67 -6.40 6.67 2.38
N GLN A 68 -6.62 5.83 3.38
CA GLN A 68 -5.72 5.65 4.51
C GLN A 68 -5.64 4.19 4.88
N CYS A 69 -4.44 3.67 4.98
CA CYS A 69 -4.19 2.30 5.41
C CYS A 69 -2.76 2.20 5.91
N TYR A 70 -2.57 1.45 6.95
CA TYR A 70 -1.26 1.09 7.46
C TYR A 70 -0.98 -0.36 7.11
N MET A 71 0.21 -0.66 6.58
CA MET A 71 0.59 -2.02 6.19
C MET A 71 1.85 -2.46 6.91
N GLU A 72 1.74 -3.59 7.59
CA GLU A 72 2.86 -4.31 8.18
C GLU A 72 3.07 -5.61 7.40
N LEU A 73 4.24 -5.77 6.75
CA LEU A 73 4.57 -6.92 5.91
C LEU A 73 5.60 -7.82 6.61
N ASP A 74 5.17 -8.96 7.16
CA ASP A 74 6.08 -9.93 7.76
C ASP A 74 6.50 -10.98 6.73
N ASN A 75 7.60 -10.75 6.02
CA ASN A 75 8.08 -11.61 4.92
C ASN A 75 6.99 -11.88 3.87
N ALA A 76 6.08 -10.95 3.70
CA ALA A 76 4.97 -11.03 2.76
C ALA A 76 5.36 -10.40 1.42
N GLU A 77 4.88 -10.98 0.32
CA GLU A 77 4.96 -10.38 -1.00
C GLU A 77 3.55 -9.97 -1.46
N LEU A 78 3.35 -8.67 -1.73
CA LEU A 78 2.18 -8.17 -2.44
C LEU A 78 2.52 -8.15 -3.93
N LYS A 79 1.85 -8.98 -4.73
CA LYS A 79 2.18 -9.18 -6.14
C LYS A 79 1.04 -8.78 -7.06
N CYS A 80 1.32 -7.89 -8.00
CA CYS A 80 0.40 -7.54 -9.06
C CYS A 80 0.29 -8.68 -10.10
N THR A 81 -0.92 -9.17 -10.33
CA THR A 81 -1.21 -10.23 -11.30
C THR A 81 -2.24 -9.78 -12.34
N ALA A 82 -2.41 -8.48 -12.52
CA ALA A 82 -3.36 -7.90 -13.46
C ALA A 82 -3.17 -8.48 -14.87
N ALA A 83 -4.27 -8.88 -15.50
CA ALA A 83 -4.27 -9.39 -16.88
C ALA A 83 -3.93 -8.27 -17.86
N THR A 84 -4.48 -7.08 -17.63
CA THR A 84 -4.15 -5.85 -18.36
C THR A 84 -3.32 -4.96 -17.44
N LYS A 85 -2.24 -4.38 -17.99
CA LYS A 85 -1.38 -3.48 -17.23
C LYS A 85 -2.18 -2.33 -16.63
N VAL A 86 -1.91 -2.04 -15.35
CA VAL A 86 -2.46 -0.89 -14.63
C VAL A 86 -1.45 0.26 -14.57
N ASP A 87 -1.93 1.47 -14.42
CA ASP A 87 -1.06 2.65 -14.28
C ASP A 87 -0.30 2.66 -12.93
N ARG A 88 -0.94 2.20 -11.87
CA ARG A 88 -0.38 2.13 -10.50
C ARG A 88 -0.83 0.85 -9.82
N PHE A 89 0.06 0.19 -9.07
CA PHE A 89 -0.32 -1.01 -8.33
C PHE A 89 -0.91 -0.66 -6.97
N ILE A 90 -0.16 0.06 -6.13
CA ILE A 90 -0.68 0.62 -4.87
C ILE A 90 -0.94 2.10 -5.09
N GLU A 91 -2.17 2.54 -4.86
CA GLU A 91 -2.62 3.89 -5.09
C GLU A 91 -3.26 4.45 -3.83
N ILE A 92 -2.57 5.37 -3.17
CA ILE A 92 -2.98 5.97 -1.91
C ILE A 92 -3.51 7.36 -2.20
N ARG A 93 -4.83 7.53 -2.00
CA ARG A 93 -5.59 8.73 -2.34
C ARG A 93 -5.99 9.51 -1.11
N GLY A 94 -5.11 10.03 -0.33
CA GLY A 94 -5.50 10.78 0.86
C GLY A 94 -6.65 11.76 0.61
N LYS A 95 -7.42 12.03 1.66
CA LYS A 95 -8.49 13.04 1.65
C LYS A 95 -7.96 14.35 2.19
N MET A 96 -8.40 15.45 1.58
CA MET A 96 -8.26 16.75 2.18
C MET A 96 -9.44 16.97 3.15
N THR A 97 -9.16 17.24 4.40
CA THR A 97 -10.19 17.65 5.37
C THR A 97 -10.13 19.17 5.58
N PRO A 98 -11.26 19.88 5.54
CA PRO A 98 -11.24 21.30 5.86
C PRO A 98 -10.82 21.58 7.32
N PRO A 99 -9.94 22.57 7.58
CA PRO A 99 -9.23 23.35 6.59
C PRO A 99 -8.17 22.51 5.88
N GLU A 100 -8.13 22.55 4.58
CA GLU A 100 -7.35 21.83 3.57
C GLU A 100 -6.01 21.23 4.07
N THR A 101 -6.09 20.17 4.87
CA THR A 101 -4.90 19.47 5.37
C THR A 101 -4.84 18.08 4.74
N PRO A 102 -3.71 17.70 4.15
CA PRO A 102 -3.47 16.34 3.67
C PRO A 102 -3.67 15.34 4.80
N GLN A 103 -4.12 14.15 4.47
CA GLN A 103 -4.21 13.05 5.42
C GLN A 103 -2.82 12.73 5.99
N GLN A 104 -2.73 12.54 7.30
CA GLN A 104 -1.47 12.39 8.00
C GLN A 104 -1.24 10.94 8.42
N ASP A 105 0.04 10.60 8.60
CA ASP A 105 0.52 9.38 9.22
C ASP A 105 0.07 8.09 8.52
N MET A 106 0.84 7.67 7.55
CA MET A 106 0.66 6.38 6.88
C MET A 106 1.99 5.63 6.83
N PHE A 107 1.94 4.32 6.86
CA PHE A 107 3.13 3.53 6.62
C PHE A 107 2.89 2.25 5.81
N ILE A 108 3.91 1.87 5.05
CA ILE A 108 4.12 0.52 4.52
C ILE A 108 5.50 0.09 4.99
N ARG A 109 5.58 -0.92 5.85
CA ARG A 109 6.83 -1.32 6.47
C ARG A 109 6.91 -2.82 6.74
N GLY A 110 8.08 -3.26 7.20
CA GLY A 110 8.35 -4.65 7.57
C GLY A 110 9.43 -5.28 6.69
N ASN A 111 9.54 -6.60 6.67
CA ASN A 111 10.52 -7.33 5.85
C ASN A 111 9.90 -7.86 4.55
N GLY A 112 8.95 -7.13 3.98
CA GLY A 112 8.16 -7.60 2.85
C GLY A 112 8.62 -7.07 1.50
N LYS A 113 7.81 -7.42 0.51
CA LYS A 113 8.03 -7.02 -0.88
C LYS A 113 6.74 -6.48 -1.50
N VAL A 114 6.84 -5.40 -2.25
CA VAL A 114 5.80 -4.93 -3.17
C VAL A 114 6.31 -5.13 -4.59
N ASN A 115 5.68 -6.03 -5.33
CA ASN A 115 6.11 -6.49 -6.64
C ASN A 115 5.07 -6.12 -7.69
N ALA A 116 5.38 -5.10 -8.49
CA ALA A 116 4.52 -4.68 -9.61
C ALA A 116 4.48 -5.74 -10.73
N ASN A 117 5.42 -6.72 -10.74
CA ASN A 117 5.46 -7.86 -11.66
C ASN A 117 5.41 -7.42 -13.15
N PHE A 118 5.92 -6.22 -13.46
CA PHE A 118 5.81 -5.56 -14.76
C PHE A 118 4.35 -5.41 -15.27
N LYS A 119 3.39 -5.45 -14.34
CA LYS A 119 1.97 -5.27 -14.60
C LYS A 119 1.45 -3.90 -14.14
N ALA A 120 2.35 -3.03 -13.67
CA ALA A 120 2.05 -1.65 -13.33
C ALA A 120 3.16 -0.71 -13.82
N ASP A 121 2.78 0.51 -14.21
CA ASP A 121 3.76 1.56 -14.49
C ASP A 121 4.43 1.98 -13.19
N ASP A 122 3.66 2.39 -12.17
CA ASP A 122 4.16 2.74 -10.86
C ASP A 122 3.85 1.63 -9.86
N CYS A 123 4.82 1.34 -8.96
CA CYS A 123 4.60 0.34 -7.93
C CYS A 123 3.78 0.90 -6.78
N ILE A 124 4.21 2.03 -6.19
CA ILE A 124 3.50 2.73 -5.11
C ILE A 124 3.32 4.19 -5.53
N ALA A 125 2.11 4.69 -5.52
CA ALA A 125 1.80 6.07 -5.84
C ALA A 125 0.99 6.73 -4.72
N LEU A 126 1.37 7.97 -4.40
CA LEU A 126 0.84 8.74 -3.28
C LEU A 126 0.23 10.03 -3.79
N ALA A 127 -0.93 10.41 -3.30
CA ALA A 127 -1.50 11.73 -3.48
C ALA A 127 -2.18 12.22 -2.19
N ARG A 128 -2.04 13.47 -1.88
CA ARG A 128 -2.65 14.11 -0.71
C ARG A 128 -2.27 13.44 0.63
N GLN A 129 -1.04 13.00 0.73
CA GLN A 129 -0.50 12.37 1.93
C GLN A 129 0.52 13.27 2.60
N LYS A 130 0.58 13.20 3.92
CA LYS A 130 1.61 13.84 4.73
C LYS A 130 2.18 12.83 5.71
N CYS A 131 3.49 12.91 5.99
CA CYS A 131 4.18 12.00 6.91
C CYS A 131 4.04 10.51 6.51
N THR A 132 4.27 10.20 5.25
CA THR A 132 4.27 8.80 4.78
C THR A 132 5.63 8.16 5.05
N LEU A 133 5.61 7.00 5.70
CA LEU A 133 6.80 6.19 5.93
C LEU A 133 6.76 4.92 5.09
N ILE A 134 7.78 4.72 4.25
CA ILE A 134 8.05 3.47 3.56
C ILE A 134 9.37 2.92 4.09
N ASP A 135 9.34 1.79 4.80
CA ASP A 135 10.48 1.32 5.58
C ASP A 135 10.68 -0.18 5.50
N HIS A 136 11.93 -0.59 5.28
CA HIS A 136 12.34 -2.00 5.32
C HIS A 136 11.59 -2.92 4.35
N ILE A 137 11.24 -2.44 3.15
CA ILE A 137 10.59 -3.24 2.12
C ILE A 137 11.38 -3.25 0.82
N SER A 138 11.16 -4.28 0.01
CA SER A 138 11.67 -4.36 -1.36
C SER A 138 10.56 -3.96 -2.34
N ILE A 139 10.84 -3.02 -3.24
CA ILE A 139 9.93 -2.50 -4.25
C ILE A 139 10.48 -2.90 -5.62
N GLN A 140 9.73 -3.71 -6.38
CA GLN A 140 10.31 -4.42 -7.52
C GLN A 140 9.42 -4.40 -8.76
N ASN A 141 10.09 -4.55 -9.93
CA ASN A 141 9.49 -4.89 -11.21
C ASN A 141 8.42 -3.89 -11.69
N PHE A 142 8.64 -2.62 -11.46
CA PHE A 142 7.85 -1.51 -12.00
C PHE A 142 8.39 -1.09 -13.38
N GLN A 143 7.56 -0.37 -14.16
CA GLN A 143 7.97 0.07 -15.49
C GLN A 143 8.36 1.55 -15.55
N ARG A 144 7.83 2.39 -14.64
CA ARG A 144 8.08 3.83 -14.60
C ARG A 144 8.65 4.27 -13.25
N TYR A 145 7.87 4.20 -12.16
CA TYR A 145 8.29 4.64 -10.85
C TYR A 145 8.15 3.54 -9.80
N GLY A 146 9.19 3.35 -8.99
CA GLY A 146 9.13 2.51 -7.79
C GLY A 146 8.21 3.15 -6.76
N ILE A 147 8.45 4.42 -6.47
CA ILE A 147 7.60 5.27 -5.65
C ILE A 147 7.34 6.57 -6.39
N CYS A 148 6.08 6.97 -6.51
CA CYS A 148 5.64 8.22 -7.07
C CYS A 148 4.97 9.05 -5.98
N GLY A 149 5.61 10.15 -5.53
CA GLY A 149 5.12 11.02 -4.45
C GLY A 149 3.98 11.96 -4.89
N LYS A 150 3.69 12.00 -6.19
CA LYS A 150 2.63 12.82 -6.76
C LYS A 150 1.99 12.13 -7.95
N PHE A 151 0.68 12.01 -7.97
CA PHE A 151 -0.04 11.65 -9.18
C PHE A 151 -1.33 12.46 -9.33
N GLU A 152 -1.77 12.64 -10.57
CA GLU A 152 -3.04 13.28 -10.90
C GLU A 152 -4.06 12.24 -11.34
N ASP A 153 -5.26 12.35 -10.80
CA ASP A 153 -6.40 11.54 -11.19
C ASP A 153 -7.64 12.43 -11.21
N ALA A 154 -8.27 12.54 -12.37
CA ALA A 154 -9.47 13.35 -12.56
C ALA A 154 -10.62 12.94 -11.62
N SER A 155 -10.67 11.68 -11.17
CA SER A 155 -11.68 11.18 -10.25
C SER A 155 -11.53 11.70 -8.80
N MET A 156 -10.34 12.22 -8.46
CA MET A 156 -10.09 12.78 -7.11
C MET A 156 -10.69 14.18 -6.92
N GLY A 157 -11.21 14.78 -8.00
CA GLY A 157 -11.79 16.10 -7.98
C GLY A 157 -10.73 17.21 -7.89
N LYS A 158 -11.13 18.40 -8.32
CA LYS A 158 -10.40 19.63 -7.98
C LYS A 158 -11.13 20.25 -6.80
N GLU A 159 -10.48 20.36 -5.66
CA GLU A 159 -11.05 21.12 -4.56
C GLU A 159 -10.89 22.61 -4.86
N ASP A 160 -12.01 23.31 -4.90
CA ASP A 160 -12.19 24.78 -4.88
C ASP A 160 -11.09 25.64 -5.56
N GLY A 161 -10.81 25.36 -6.84
CA GLY A 161 -9.97 26.26 -7.65
C GLY A 161 -8.46 26.18 -7.41
N GLN A 162 -7.98 25.25 -6.62
CA GLN A 162 -6.56 25.02 -6.41
C GLN A 162 -5.95 24.13 -7.48
N THR A 163 -4.86 24.55 -8.09
CA THR A 163 -4.15 23.85 -9.16
C THR A 163 -3.16 22.78 -8.67
N GLU A 164 -2.94 22.64 -7.36
CA GLU A 164 -1.88 21.81 -6.78
C GLU A 164 -2.38 20.85 -5.68
N VAL A 165 -3.51 20.22 -5.87
CA VAL A 165 -4.23 19.49 -4.81
C VAL A 165 -3.69 18.08 -4.54
N ASN A 166 -2.78 17.56 -5.34
CA ASN A 166 -2.35 16.17 -5.27
C ASN A 166 -0.92 15.99 -4.72
N LEU A 167 -0.37 17.02 -4.08
CA LEU A 167 0.95 16.95 -3.47
C LEU A 167 0.95 16.06 -2.23
N SER A 168 1.96 15.22 -2.14
CA SER A 168 2.31 14.52 -0.90
C SER A 168 3.49 15.24 -0.26
N TYR A 169 3.49 15.33 1.07
CA TYR A 169 4.51 16.00 1.84
C TYR A 169 5.18 15.04 2.82
N GLU A 170 6.46 15.30 3.14
CA GLU A 170 7.17 14.55 4.17
C GLU A 170 7.20 13.03 3.92
N LEU A 171 7.47 12.64 2.66
CA LEU A 171 7.72 11.25 2.32
C LEU A 171 9.07 10.81 2.87
N MET A 172 9.05 9.80 3.73
CA MET A 172 10.27 9.19 4.27
C MET A 172 10.41 7.78 3.73
N VAL A 173 11.47 7.55 2.97
CA VAL A 173 11.85 6.22 2.45
C VAL A 173 13.18 5.82 3.07
N ARG A 174 13.22 4.69 3.77
CA ARG A 174 14.45 4.23 4.40
C ARG A 174 14.57 2.71 4.40
N ASN A 175 15.80 2.21 4.40
CA ASN A 175 16.11 0.79 4.43
C ASN A 175 15.41 -0.04 3.33
N CYS A 176 15.09 0.60 2.19
CA CYS A 176 14.37 -0.02 1.09
C CYS A 176 15.32 -0.44 -0.04
N LEU A 177 15.02 -1.57 -0.66
CA LEU A 177 15.59 -1.94 -1.96
C LEU A 177 14.56 -1.57 -3.03
N ILE A 178 14.95 -0.74 -4.00
CA ILE A 178 14.08 -0.33 -5.10
C ILE A 178 14.77 -0.69 -6.40
N GLU A 179 14.19 -1.63 -7.14
CA GLU A 179 14.80 -2.17 -8.34
C GLU A 179 13.79 -2.48 -9.45
N SER A 180 14.21 -2.31 -10.68
CA SER A 180 13.47 -2.71 -11.87
C SER A 180 14.36 -3.43 -12.86
N SER A 181 13.78 -3.92 -13.97
CA SER A 181 14.52 -4.62 -15.01
C SER A 181 15.29 -3.65 -15.91
N LEU A 182 16.41 -4.15 -16.49
CA LEU A 182 17.15 -3.45 -17.55
C LEU A 182 16.31 -3.21 -18.82
N ASP A 183 15.20 -3.94 -18.98
CA ASP A 183 14.27 -3.74 -20.09
C ASP A 183 13.50 -2.42 -19.98
N TYR A 184 13.54 -1.76 -18.82
CA TYR A 184 12.94 -0.47 -18.53
C TYR A 184 13.99 0.57 -18.13
N PRO A 185 14.87 1.00 -19.05
CA PRO A 185 16.03 1.85 -18.74
C PRO A 185 15.65 3.25 -18.26
N ASN A 186 14.41 3.68 -18.47
CA ASN A 186 13.86 4.97 -18.00
C ASN A 186 13.12 4.86 -16.67
N ALA A 187 13.10 3.69 -16.04
CA ALA A 187 12.47 3.52 -14.74
C ALA A 187 13.22 4.30 -13.66
N VAL A 188 12.49 5.05 -12.83
CA VAL A 188 13.02 5.87 -11.74
C VAL A 188 12.62 5.26 -10.41
N GLY A 189 13.56 5.11 -9.48
CA GLY A 189 13.29 4.51 -8.18
C GLY A 189 12.29 5.33 -7.36
N ILE A 190 12.54 6.63 -7.23
CA ILE A 190 11.66 7.55 -6.50
C ILE A 190 11.44 8.78 -7.38
N TYR A 191 10.20 9.16 -7.57
CA TYR A 191 9.79 10.40 -8.22
C TYR A 191 8.98 11.22 -7.21
N ASP A 192 9.55 12.32 -6.79
CA ASP A 192 8.97 13.27 -5.86
C ASP A 192 9.31 14.69 -6.33
N THR A 193 8.28 15.52 -6.60
CA THR A 193 8.47 16.89 -7.13
C THR A 193 7.57 17.89 -6.42
#